data_df3125c4379454caa31a123c37ebb7a7
#
_entry.id   df3125c4379454caa31a123c37ebb7a7
#
_cell.length_a   1.000
_cell.length_b   1.000
_cell.length_c   1.000
_cell.angle_alpha   90.00
_cell.angle_beta   90.00
_cell.angle_gamma   90.00
#
_symmetry.space_group_name_H-M   'P 1'
#
loop_
_entity.id
_entity.type
_entity.pdbx_description
1 polymer ?
#
loop_
_entity_poly.entity_id
_entity_poly.type
_entity_poly.pdbx_seq_one_letter_code
_entity_poly.pdbx_strand_id
1 'polypeptide(L)'
;MNILVLNGPNLNLLGLREEDIYGSESLASIEEKLKNLAHESNCEIEFFQSNAEHELINSIQNAYENQVDVIIFNPAGYTHTSVALRDALLAVKIPFYEVHKIGRAS
;
A
#
# COMPACT_ATOMS: atom_id res chain seq x y z
N MET A 1 -2.91 9.14 -15.04
CA MET A 1 -2.64 7.80 -14.47
C MET A 1 -3.27 7.69 -13.10
N ASN A 2 -3.99 6.62 -12.87
CA ASN A 2 -4.65 6.37 -11.60
C ASN A 2 -3.85 5.33 -10.81
N ILE A 3 -3.44 5.71 -9.59
CA ILE A 3 -2.57 4.89 -8.75
C ILE A 3 -3.30 4.53 -7.47
N LEU A 4 -3.27 3.26 -7.10
CA LEU A 4 -3.75 2.82 -5.79
C LEU A 4 -2.56 2.38 -4.94
N VAL A 5 -2.42 2.97 -3.77
CA VAL A 5 -1.42 2.54 -2.79
C VAL A 5 -2.14 1.72 -1.73
N LEU A 6 -1.74 0.48 -1.60
CA LEU A 6 -2.37 -0.50 -0.72
C LEU A 6 -1.43 -0.86 0.40
N ASN A 7 -1.82 -0.57 1.62
CA ASN A 7 -0.98 -0.76 2.80
C ASN A 7 -1.57 -1.82 3.73
N GLY A 8 -0.76 -2.79 4.08
CA GLY A 8 -1.17 -3.93 4.90
C GLY A 8 -1.18 -3.66 6.40
N PRO A 9 -1.21 -4.73 7.18
CA PRO A 9 -1.44 -4.64 8.63
C PRO A 9 -0.38 -3.83 9.35
N ASN A 10 -0.83 -3.12 10.36
CA ASN A 10 0.01 -2.37 11.30
C ASN A 10 0.72 -1.16 10.71
N LEU A 11 0.57 -0.89 9.42
CA LEU A 11 1.19 0.30 8.83
C LEU A 11 0.54 1.58 9.34
N ASN A 12 -0.68 1.48 9.84
CA ASN A 12 -1.33 2.60 10.50
C ASN A 12 -0.63 3.00 11.81
N LEU A 13 0.27 2.14 12.31
CA LEU A 13 1.01 2.41 13.55
C LEU A 13 2.37 3.03 13.30
N LEU A 14 2.71 3.36 12.07
CA LEU A 14 3.98 4.00 11.77
C LEU A 14 4.10 5.31 12.54
N GLY A 15 5.27 5.51 13.12
CA GLY A 15 5.55 6.72 13.87
C GLY A 15 5.19 6.65 15.33
N LEU A 16 4.57 5.57 15.78
CA LEU A 16 4.18 5.45 17.19
C LEU A 16 5.24 4.80 18.07
N ARG A 17 6.23 4.15 17.47
CA ARG A 17 7.29 3.49 18.23
C ARG A 17 8.49 4.39 18.32
N GLU A 18 9.01 4.58 19.54
CA GLU A 18 10.17 5.43 19.76
C GLU A 18 11.44 4.84 19.16
N GLU A 19 11.55 3.53 19.18
CA GLU A 19 12.74 2.85 18.67
C GLU A 19 12.73 2.70 17.16
N ASP A 20 11.81 3.32 16.49
CA ASP A 20 11.77 3.24 15.04
C ASP A 20 12.95 4.03 14.47
N ILE A 21 13.92 3.30 13.91
CA ILE A 21 15.14 3.93 13.44
C ILE A 21 14.94 4.79 12.21
N TYR A 22 13.79 4.69 11.59
CA TYR A 22 13.46 5.50 10.41
C TYR A 22 12.64 6.72 10.80
N GLY A 23 12.70 7.07 12.07
CA GLY A 23 12.05 8.25 12.57
C GLY A 23 10.62 8.00 12.97
N SER A 24 9.94 9.06 13.28
CA SER A 24 8.58 9.01 13.77
C SER A 24 7.56 9.38 12.70
N GLU A 25 7.93 9.21 11.45
CA GLU A 25 7.04 9.57 10.34
C GLU A 25 5.83 8.66 10.32
N SER A 26 4.64 9.24 10.34
CA SER A 26 3.40 8.50 10.35
C SER A 26 3.00 8.10 8.94
N LEU A 27 2.07 7.15 8.84
CA LEU A 27 1.52 6.78 7.53
C LEU A 27 0.87 8.00 6.87
N ALA A 28 0.15 8.81 7.65
CA ALA A 28 -0.47 10.01 7.10
C ALA A 28 0.55 10.98 6.52
N SER A 29 1.71 11.11 7.17
CA SER A 29 2.77 11.97 6.67
C SER A 29 3.33 11.46 5.35
N ILE A 30 3.53 10.15 5.25
CA ILE A 30 4.01 9.52 4.02
C ILE A 30 2.99 9.73 2.90
N GLU A 31 1.71 9.53 3.20
CA GLU A 31 0.66 9.71 2.21
C GLU A 31 0.61 11.15 1.70
N GLU A 32 0.81 12.11 2.58
CA GLU A 32 0.80 13.52 2.18
C GLU A 32 1.92 13.81 1.19
N LYS A 33 3.11 13.28 1.46
CA LYS A 33 4.24 13.45 0.55
C LYS A 33 3.97 12.84 -0.81
N LEU A 34 3.36 11.65 -0.82
CA LEU A 34 3.05 10.96 -2.06
C LEU A 34 1.96 11.68 -2.84
N LYS A 35 0.97 12.25 -2.13
CA LYS A 35 -0.07 13.04 -2.78
C LYS A 35 0.53 14.25 -3.50
N ASN A 36 1.49 14.92 -2.85
CA ASN A 36 2.13 16.07 -3.45
C ASN A 36 2.91 15.69 -4.70
N LEU A 37 3.64 14.57 -4.65
CA LEU A 37 4.36 14.08 -5.81
C LEU A 37 3.43 13.70 -6.95
N ALA A 38 2.33 13.05 -6.64
CA ALA A 38 1.34 12.66 -7.64
C ALA A 38 0.73 13.89 -8.30
N HIS A 39 0.41 14.90 -7.51
CA HIS A 39 -0.16 16.14 -8.02
C HIS A 39 0.81 16.81 -9.01
N GLU A 40 2.08 16.86 -8.64
CA GLU A 40 3.11 17.45 -9.50
C GLU A 40 3.27 16.67 -10.81
N SER A 41 2.97 15.38 -10.78
CA SER A 41 3.11 14.51 -11.95
C SER A 41 1.81 14.32 -12.72
N ASN A 42 0.76 15.04 -12.34
CA ASN A 42 -0.57 14.93 -12.93
C ASN A 42 -1.14 13.51 -12.81
N CYS A 43 -0.91 12.87 -11.68
CA CYS A 43 -1.45 11.55 -11.39
C CYS A 43 -2.51 11.65 -10.30
N GLU A 44 -3.52 10.79 -10.41
CA GLU A 44 -4.50 10.59 -9.35
C GLU A 44 -3.97 9.47 -8.46
N ILE A 45 -4.03 9.66 -7.14
CA ILE A 45 -3.54 8.66 -6.21
C ILE A 45 -4.55 8.47 -5.09
N GLU A 46 -4.80 7.21 -4.76
CA GLU A 46 -5.66 6.84 -3.64
C GLU A 46 -4.90 5.92 -2.72
N PHE A 47 -5.24 5.97 -1.45
CA PHE A 47 -4.59 5.17 -0.42
C PHE A 47 -5.64 4.35 0.32
N PHE A 48 -5.29 3.10 0.60
CA PHE A 48 -6.12 2.26 1.44
C PHE A 48 -5.21 1.44 2.35
N GLN A 49 -5.53 1.43 3.63
CA GLN A 49 -4.79 0.65 4.62
C GLN A 49 -5.78 -0.21 5.39
N SER A 50 -5.44 -1.46 5.60
CA SER A 50 -6.27 -2.33 6.43
C SER A 50 -5.43 -3.40 7.09
N ASN A 51 -5.89 -3.84 8.26
CA ASN A 51 -5.34 -4.99 8.95
C ASN A 51 -6.01 -6.28 8.50
N ALA A 52 -7.09 -6.19 7.73
CA ALA A 52 -7.89 -7.34 7.33
C ALA A 52 -7.57 -7.74 5.90
N GLU A 53 -7.15 -9.00 5.73
CA GLU A 53 -6.81 -9.50 4.41
C GLU A 53 -7.97 -9.36 3.42
N HIS A 54 -9.17 -9.68 3.84
CA HIS A 54 -10.32 -9.63 2.93
C HIS A 54 -10.61 -8.21 2.44
N GLU A 55 -10.34 -7.20 3.26
CA GLU A 55 -10.53 -5.82 2.84
C GLU A 55 -9.51 -5.41 1.79
N LEU A 56 -8.28 -5.90 1.94
CA LEU A 56 -7.25 -5.63 0.94
C LEU A 56 -7.60 -6.31 -0.38
N ILE A 57 -8.10 -7.53 -0.33
CA ILE A 57 -8.53 -8.25 -1.52
C ILE A 57 -9.68 -7.50 -2.20
N ASN A 58 -10.65 -7.04 -1.43
CA ASN A 58 -11.78 -6.29 -2.00
C ASN A 58 -11.29 -5.01 -2.66
N SER A 59 -10.31 -4.35 -2.07
CA SER A 59 -9.75 -3.13 -2.65
C SER A 59 -9.06 -3.40 -3.99
N ILE A 60 -8.36 -4.54 -4.10
CA ILE A 60 -7.75 -4.94 -5.36
C ILE A 60 -8.81 -5.18 -6.43
N GLN A 61 -9.89 -5.87 -6.07
CA GLN A 61 -10.98 -6.13 -7.01
C GLN A 61 -11.66 -4.84 -7.45
N ASN A 62 -11.85 -3.90 -6.51
CA ASN A 62 -12.43 -2.60 -6.84
C ASN A 62 -11.51 -1.79 -7.75
N ALA A 63 -10.20 -1.98 -7.62
CA ALA A 63 -9.24 -1.29 -8.50
C ALA A 63 -9.47 -1.65 -9.96
N TYR A 64 -9.83 -2.91 -10.22
CA TYR A 64 -10.13 -3.33 -11.59
C TYR A 64 -11.34 -2.56 -12.13
N GLU A 65 -12.41 -2.47 -11.33
CA GLU A 65 -13.63 -1.78 -11.78
C GLU A 65 -13.41 -0.28 -11.91
N ASN A 66 -12.57 0.29 -11.07
CA ASN A 66 -12.31 1.73 -11.07
C ASN A 66 -11.20 2.14 -12.05
N GLN A 67 -10.72 1.20 -12.85
CA GLN A 67 -9.75 1.48 -13.90
C GLN A 67 -8.45 2.06 -13.35
N VAL A 68 -7.99 1.51 -12.26
CA VAL A 68 -6.68 1.85 -11.70
C VAL A 68 -5.60 1.35 -12.65
N ASP A 69 -4.60 2.19 -12.89
CA ASP A 69 -3.53 1.88 -13.83
C ASP A 69 -2.37 1.12 -13.21
N VAL A 70 -2.12 1.37 -11.92
CA VAL A 70 -1.02 0.69 -11.23
C VAL A 70 -1.34 0.61 -9.74
N ILE A 71 -0.92 -0.50 -9.12
CA ILE A 71 -1.07 -0.71 -7.69
C ILE A 71 0.33 -0.73 -7.08
N ILE A 72 0.51 0.03 -6.01
CA ILE A 72 1.71 -0.04 -5.20
C ILE A 72 1.30 -0.72 -3.90
N PHE A 73 1.88 -1.88 -3.63
CA PHE A 73 1.43 -2.73 -2.55
C PHE A 73 2.52 -2.93 -1.50
N ASN A 74 2.23 -2.54 -0.27
CA ASN A 74 3.09 -2.82 0.86
C ASN A 74 2.38 -3.83 1.76
N PRO A 75 2.74 -5.11 1.67
CA PRO A 75 2.02 -6.16 2.39
C PRO A 75 2.28 -6.20 3.89
N ALA A 76 3.36 -5.59 4.35
CA ALA A 76 3.73 -5.61 5.77
C ALA A 76 3.73 -7.04 6.31
N GLY A 77 2.87 -7.35 7.27
CA GLY A 77 2.85 -8.66 7.90
C GLY A 77 2.44 -9.81 6.99
N TYR A 78 1.86 -9.52 5.82
CA TYR A 78 1.46 -10.56 4.88
C TYR A 78 2.54 -10.89 3.84
N THR A 79 3.75 -10.42 4.03
CA THR A 79 4.81 -10.51 3.03
C THR A 79 5.03 -11.93 2.50
N HIS A 80 5.03 -12.92 3.37
CA HIS A 80 5.35 -14.28 2.98
C HIS A 80 4.21 -15.27 3.14
N THR A 81 3.05 -14.80 3.53
CA THR A 81 1.99 -15.72 3.94
C THR A 81 0.70 -15.63 3.16
N SER A 82 0.46 -14.53 2.47
CA SER A 82 -0.84 -14.38 1.82
C SER A 82 -0.80 -14.78 0.35
N VAL A 83 -1.19 -16.00 0.09
CA VAL A 83 -1.39 -16.48 -1.28
C VAL A 83 -2.59 -15.79 -1.89
N ALA A 84 -3.63 -15.54 -1.10
CA ALA A 84 -4.86 -14.94 -1.60
C ALA A 84 -4.64 -13.51 -2.11
N LEU A 85 -3.81 -12.73 -1.44
CA LEU A 85 -3.50 -11.38 -1.92
C LEU A 85 -2.76 -11.42 -3.24
N ARG A 86 -1.76 -12.30 -3.36
CA ARG A 86 -1.02 -12.41 -4.60
C ARG A 86 -1.90 -12.89 -5.74
N ASP A 87 -2.80 -13.83 -5.45
CA ASP A 87 -3.73 -14.32 -6.45
C ASP A 87 -4.64 -13.20 -6.94
N ALA A 88 -5.14 -12.38 -6.03
CA ALA A 88 -6.00 -11.25 -6.40
C ALA A 88 -5.25 -10.26 -7.30
N LEU A 89 -4.00 -9.94 -6.95
CA LEU A 89 -3.20 -9.02 -7.75
C LEU A 89 -2.98 -9.56 -9.16
N LEU A 90 -2.70 -10.85 -9.29
CA LEU A 90 -2.50 -11.47 -10.59
C LEU A 90 -3.80 -11.55 -11.39
N ALA A 91 -4.92 -11.79 -10.70
CA ALA A 91 -6.20 -11.96 -11.36
C ALA A 91 -6.70 -10.68 -12.04
N VAL A 92 -6.47 -9.52 -11.44
CA VAL A 92 -6.97 -8.27 -12.01
C VAL A 92 -6.11 -7.77 -13.16
N LYS A 93 -4.91 -8.28 -13.32
CA LYS A 93 -4.00 -7.95 -14.42
C LYS A 93 -3.63 -6.46 -14.47
N ILE A 94 -3.63 -5.80 -13.33
CA ILE A 94 -3.12 -4.44 -13.21
C ILE A 94 -1.66 -4.55 -12.80
N PRO A 95 -0.75 -3.83 -13.47
CA PRO A 95 0.65 -3.84 -13.03
C PRO A 95 0.76 -3.44 -11.58
N PHE A 96 1.59 -4.16 -10.83
CA PHE A 96 1.77 -3.81 -9.42
C PHE A 96 3.24 -3.89 -9.02
N TYR A 97 3.58 -3.08 -8.03
CA TYR A 97 4.90 -3.06 -7.44
C TYR A 97 4.76 -3.39 -5.97
N GLU A 98 5.52 -4.37 -5.53
CA GLU A 98 5.53 -4.75 -4.11
C GLU A 98 6.68 -4.03 -3.44
N VAL A 99 6.38 -3.29 -2.37
CA VAL A 99 7.39 -2.55 -1.63
C VAL A 99 7.35 -2.99 -0.17
N HIS A 100 8.47 -2.82 0.51
CA HIS A 100 8.60 -3.20 1.91
C HIS A 100 9.23 -2.07 2.67
N LYS A 101 8.81 -1.91 3.92
CA LYS A 101 9.46 -0.93 4.78
C LYS A 101 10.88 -1.41 5.03
N ILE A 102 11.84 -0.58 4.64
CA ILE A 102 13.24 -0.92 4.72
C ILE A 102 13.75 -0.72 6.14
N GLY A 103 14.64 -1.60 6.57
CA GLY A 103 15.40 -1.40 7.79
C GLY A 103 14.78 -1.95 9.04
N ARG A 104 13.59 -2.42 8.98
CA ARG A 104 13.07 -3.17 10.12
C ARG A 104 13.72 -4.53 10.07
N ALA A 105 14.47 -4.82 11.10
CA ALA A 105 14.99 -6.17 11.24
C ALA A 105 13.81 -7.09 11.46
N SER A 106 13.65 -7.95 10.61
CA SER A 106 12.46 -8.79 10.72
C SER A 106 12.84 -10.19 10.45
#